data_2ff2e0b921d2f9614b5de4e1fa474537
#
_entry.id   2ff2e0b921d2f9614b5de4e1fa474537
#
_cell.length_a   1.000
_cell.length_b   1.000
_cell.length_c   1.000
_cell.angle_alpha   90.00
_cell.angle_beta   90.00
_cell.angle_gamma   90.00
#
_symmetry.space_group_name_H-M   'P 1'
#
loop_
_entity.id
_entity.type
_entity.pdbx_description
1 polymer ?
#
loop_
_entity_poly.entity_id
_entity_poly.type
_entity_poly.pdbx_seq_one_letter_code
_entity_poly.pdbx_strand_id
1 'polypeptide(L)'
;MDISPQIGYIISLKDQQVFFHLKSTHEAKAYQTHPVLGARLTECVQLLLKIQHKTILSILGSPDFLHFKSSMTLFALINEDNSIFQQILQKYFSGKIDPNTKHAIEEESEQPASDHLI
;
A
#
# COMPACT_ATOMS: atom_id res chain seq x y z
N MET A 1 -12.48 12.79 -20.51
CA MET A 1 -11.85 12.09 -19.73
C MET A 1 -11.97 12.40 -18.34
N ASP A 2 -12.40 11.61 -17.66
CA ASP A 2 -12.78 11.88 -16.42
C ASP A 2 -12.04 11.27 -15.38
N ILE A 3 -10.76 11.67 -15.28
CA ILE A 3 -9.94 11.27 -14.20
C ILE A 3 -10.32 12.00 -12.93
N SER A 4 -10.83 13.20 -13.06
CA SER A 4 -11.16 14.01 -11.89
C SER A 4 -12.10 13.33 -10.91
N PRO A 5 -13.19 12.70 -11.33
CA PRO A 5 -14.03 12.01 -10.35
C PRO A 5 -13.29 10.85 -9.69
N GLN A 6 -12.42 10.16 -10.44
CA GLN A 6 -11.66 9.07 -9.87
C GLN A 6 -10.67 9.57 -8.84
N ILE A 7 -10.01 10.68 -9.14
CA ILE A 7 -9.07 11.27 -8.21
C ILE A 7 -9.80 11.74 -6.96
N GLY A 8 -10.99 12.33 -7.13
CA GLY A 8 -11.78 12.74 -5.99
C GLY A 8 -12.14 11.58 -5.08
N TYR A 9 -12.46 10.44 -5.67
CA TYR A 9 -12.77 9.25 -4.90
C TYR A 9 -11.54 8.78 -4.12
N ILE A 10 -10.38 8.77 -4.75
CA ILE A 10 -9.16 8.36 -4.09
C ILE A 10 -8.82 9.31 -2.94
N ILE A 11 -8.97 10.59 -3.16
CA ILE A 11 -8.73 11.58 -2.13
C ILE A 11 -9.69 11.38 -0.96
N SER A 12 -10.93 11.08 -1.27
CA SER A 12 -11.91 10.81 -0.24
C SER A 12 -11.51 9.59 0.59
N LEU A 13 -10.91 8.60 -0.04
CA LEU A 13 -10.43 7.44 0.67
C LEU A 13 -9.27 7.76 1.60
N LYS A 14 -8.57 8.84 1.34
CA LYS A 14 -7.48 9.27 2.23
C LYS A 14 -7.99 9.60 3.61
N ASP A 15 -9.24 9.98 3.73
CA ASP A 15 -9.81 10.23 5.04
C ASP A 15 -9.87 8.96 5.88
N GLN A 16 -9.80 7.82 5.23
CA GLN A 16 -9.79 6.54 5.91
C GLN A 16 -8.47 5.84 5.64
N GLN A 17 -7.40 6.59 5.75
CA GLN A 17 -6.10 6.13 5.29
C GLN A 17 -5.41 5.21 6.29
N VAL A 18 -6.19 4.40 6.95
CA VAL A 18 -5.62 3.43 7.88
C VAL A 18 -4.56 2.57 7.20
N PHE A 19 -4.81 2.19 5.94
CA PHE A 19 -3.84 1.34 5.27
C PHE A 19 -2.52 2.05 4.98
N PHE A 20 -2.50 3.37 5.03
CA PHE A 20 -1.24 4.11 4.86
C PHE A 20 -0.33 3.94 6.07
N HIS A 21 -0.87 3.53 7.20
CA HIS A 21 -0.13 3.48 8.45
C HIS A 21 0.02 2.07 9.02
N LEU A 22 -0.30 1.06 8.22
CA LEU A 22 -0.12 -0.31 8.65
C LEU A 22 1.38 -0.59 8.77
N LYS A 23 1.77 -1.31 9.81
CA LYS A 23 3.19 -1.49 10.10
C LYS A 23 3.64 -2.93 10.22
N SER A 24 2.73 -3.88 10.12
CA SER A 24 3.09 -5.28 10.24
C SER A 24 2.38 -6.10 9.19
N THR A 25 2.94 -7.27 8.90
CA THR A 25 2.30 -8.17 7.95
C THR A 25 0.97 -8.66 8.46
N HIS A 26 0.87 -8.83 9.77
CA HIS A 26 -0.39 -9.26 10.37
C HIS A 26 -1.49 -8.23 10.14
N GLU A 27 -1.19 -6.96 10.36
CA GLU A 27 -2.14 -5.89 10.12
C GLU A 27 -2.52 -5.80 8.65
N ALA A 28 -1.53 -5.94 7.78
CA ALA A 28 -1.79 -5.85 6.35
C ALA A 28 -2.69 -6.97 5.89
N LYS A 29 -2.44 -8.19 6.36
CA LYS A 29 -3.28 -9.31 6.00
C LYS A 29 -4.70 -9.15 6.51
N ALA A 30 -4.84 -8.70 7.73
CA ALA A 30 -6.17 -8.48 8.30
C ALA A 30 -6.93 -7.43 7.51
N TYR A 31 -6.26 -6.36 7.11
CA TYR A 31 -6.88 -5.31 6.32
C TYR A 31 -7.31 -5.86 4.96
N GLN A 32 -6.39 -6.57 4.30
CA GLN A 32 -6.64 -7.06 2.95
C GLN A 32 -7.75 -8.08 2.90
N THR A 33 -7.88 -8.92 3.93
CA THR A 33 -8.89 -9.96 3.94
C THR A 33 -10.24 -9.48 4.48
N HIS A 34 -10.29 -8.28 5.04
CA HIS A 34 -11.56 -7.71 5.47
C HIS A 34 -12.43 -7.47 4.24
N PRO A 35 -13.69 -7.92 4.24
CA PRO A 35 -14.50 -7.85 3.01
C PRO A 35 -14.73 -6.45 2.49
N VAL A 36 -14.85 -5.47 3.35
CA VAL A 36 -15.06 -4.10 2.91
C VAL A 36 -13.74 -3.39 2.68
N LEU A 37 -12.82 -3.48 3.64
CA LEU A 37 -11.57 -2.74 3.56
C LEU A 37 -10.69 -3.28 2.45
N GLY A 38 -10.65 -4.59 2.29
CA GLY A 38 -9.86 -5.20 1.22
C GLY A 38 -10.36 -4.81 -0.15
N ALA A 39 -11.69 -4.78 -0.31
CA ALA A 39 -12.29 -4.37 -1.58
C ALA A 39 -11.96 -2.92 -1.89
N ARG A 40 -12.00 -2.05 -0.90
CA ARG A 40 -11.68 -0.64 -1.11
C ARG A 40 -10.21 -0.44 -1.45
N LEU A 41 -9.35 -1.20 -0.79
CA LEU A 41 -7.93 -1.15 -1.10
C LEU A 41 -7.68 -1.53 -2.55
N THR A 42 -8.26 -2.65 -2.97
CA THR A 42 -8.10 -3.12 -4.34
C THR A 42 -8.61 -2.09 -5.33
N GLU A 43 -9.77 -1.53 -5.07
CA GLU A 43 -10.38 -0.55 -5.95
C GLU A 43 -9.51 0.69 -6.08
N CYS A 44 -9.00 1.16 -4.96
CA CYS A 44 -8.13 2.33 -4.95
C CYS A 44 -6.87 2.09 -5.78
N VAL A 45 -6.23 0.94 -5.58
CA VAL A 45 -5.01 0.62 -6.32
C VAL A 45 -5.31 0.49 -7.81
N GLN A 46 -6.41 -0.14 -8.16
CA GLN A 46 -6.78 -0.29 -9.57
C GLN A 46 -7.05 1.04 -10.23
N LEU A 47 -7.68 1.96 -9.51
CA LEU A 47 -7.91 3.30 -10.05
C LEU A 47 -6.58 4.02 -10.28
N LEU A 48 -5.67 3.90 -9.35
CA LEU A 48 -4.35 4.53 -9.51
C LEU A 48 -3.58 3.94 -10.68
N LEU A 49 -3.77 2.65 -10.95
CA LEU A 49 -3.13 2.03 -12.10
C LEU A 49 -3.66 2.56 -13.42
N LYS A 50 -4.88 3.07 -13.44
CA LYS A 50 -5.49 3.60 -14.65
C LYS A 50 -5.14 5.05 -14.95
N ILE A 51 -4.67 5.78 -13.95
CA ILE A 51 -4.33 7.19 -14.14
C ILE A 51 -3.04 7.28 -14.94
N GLN A 52 -3.01 8.19 -15.92
CA GLN A 52 -1.84 8.35 -16.76
C GLN A 52 -1.32 9.77 -16.68
N HIS A 53 -0.02 9.92 -16.93
CA HIS A 53 0.61 11.24 -17.04
C HIS A 53 0.59 12.05 -15.75
N LYS A 54 0.53 11.36 -14.60
CA LYS A 54 0.61 12.03 -13.31
C LYS A 54 1.56 11.26 -12.41
N THR A 55 2.24 12.00 -11.55
CA THR A 55 3.09 11.37 -10.55
C THR A 55 2.27 11.08 -9.32
N ILE A 56 2.75 10.13 -8.52
CA ILE A 56 2.04 9.82 -7.29
C ILE A 56 2.08 11.01 -6.33
N LEU A 57 3.14 11.78 -6.37
CA LEU A 57 3.23 12.99 -5.57
C LEU A 57 2.14 13.98 -5.94
N SER A 58 1.89 14.14 -7.24
CA SER A 58 0.85 15.08 -7.68
C SER A 58 -0.55 14.60 -7.32
N ILE A 59 -0.74 13.29 -7.23
CA ILE A 59 -2.04 12.73 -6.90
C ILE A 59 -2.32 12.78 -5.40
N LEU A 60 -1.36 12.36 -4.61
CA LEU A 60 -1.56 12.18 -3.17
C LEU A 60 -0.98 13.30 -2.32
N GLY A 61 0.03 13.97 -2.82
CA GLY A 61 0.69 15.00 -2.04
C GLY A 61 1.71 14.42 -1.07
N SER A 62 2.44 15.32 -0.43
CA SER A 62 3.42 14.96 0.57
C SER A 62 2.83 15.27 1.94
N PRO A 63 3.03 14.42 2.94
CA PRO A 63 3.87 13.21 2.93
C PRO A 63 3.13 11.94 2.54
N ASP A 64 1.87 12.06 2.12
CA ASP A 64 1.04 10.88 1.86
C ASP A 64 1.65 9.94 0.84
N PHE A 65 2.34 10.48 -0.18
CA PHE A 65 2.90 9.61 -1.20
C PHE A 65 3.98 8.69 -0.62
N LEU A 66 4.67 9.14 0.41
CA LEU A 66 5.68 8.30 1.08
C LEU A 66 5.02 7.22 1.92
N HIS A 67 3.96 7.56 2.62
CA HIS A 67 3.19 6.57 3.38
C HIS A 67 2.58 5.55 2.45
N PHE A 68 2.12 6.01 1.30
CA PHE A 68 1.56 5.12 0.30
C PHE A 68 2.62 4.13 -0.21
N LYS A 69 3.83 4.61 -0.44
CA LYS A 69 4.92 3.72 -0.87
C LYS A 69 5.19 2.64 0.16
N SER A 70 5.25 3.03 1.44
CA SER A 70 5.45 2.06 2.52
C SER A 70 4.34 1.03 2.54
N SER A 71 3.11 1.49 2.40
CA SER A 71 1.95 0.62 2.41
C SER A 71 1.98 -0.35 1.23
N MET A 72 2.27 0.16 0.04
CA MET A 72 2.31 -0.71 -1.13
C MET A 72 3.46 -1.71 -1.05
N THR A 73 4.58 -1.31 -0.45
CA THR A 73 5.68 -2.24 -0.19
C THR A 73 5.21 -3.38 0.71
N LEU A 74 4.51 -3.04 1.78
CA LEU A 74 4.02 -4.02 2.72
C LEU A 74 3.09 -5.02 2.04
N PHE A 75 2.12 -4.52 1.29
CA PHE A 75 1.19 -5.40 0.60
C PHE A 75 1.88 -6.23 -0.50
N ALA A 76 2.85 -5.64 -1.19
CA ALA A 76 3.57 -6.38 -2.21
C ALA A 76 4.35 -7.54 -1.61
N LEU A 77 4.92 -7.33 -0.43
CA LEU A 77 5.73 -8.36 0.20
C LEU A 77 4.91 -9.51 0.77
N ILE A 78 3.65 -9.27 1.10
CA ILE A 78 2.81 -10.36 1.61
C ILE A 78 1.98 -11.02 0.53
N ASN A 79 2.05 -10.54 -0.70
CA ASN A 79 1.32 -11.12 -1.81
C ASN A 79 2.29 -11.72 -2.81
N GLU A 80 1.74 -12.43 -3.79
CA GLU A 80 2.59 -13.06 -4.81
C GLU A 80 3.13 -12.02 -5.77
N ASP A 81 4.17 -12.41 -6.47
CA ASP A 81 4.71 -11.58 -7.54
C ASP A 81 3.61 -11.28 -8.54
N ASN A 82 3.73 -10.13 -9.18
CA ASN A 82 2.75 -9.66 -10.17
C ASN A 82 1.42 -9.23 -9.57
N SER A 83 1.37 -9.06 -8.26
CA SER A 83 0.16 -8.50 -7.64
C SER A 83 -0.03 -7.06 -8.10
N ILE A 84 -1.24 -6.54 -7.88
CA ILE A 84 -1.50 -5.14 -8.22
C ILE A 84 -0.60 -4.20 -7.43
N PHE A 85 -0.15 -4.64 -6.27
CA PHE A 85 0.73 -3.82 -5.43
C PHE A 85 2.11 -3.72 -6.04
N GLN A 86 2.60 -4.81 -6.63
CA GLN A 86 3.84 -4.77 -7.38
C GLN A 86 3.71 -3.89 -8.61
N GLN A 87 2.57 -3.95 -9.27
CA GLN A 87 2.33 -3.12 -10.45
C GLN A 87 2.35 -1.63 -10.08
N ILE A 88 1.79 -1.27 -8.93
CA ILE A 88 1.82 0.10 -8.45
C ILE A 88 3.26 0.55 -8.18
N LEU A 89 4.03 -0.30 -7.53
CA LEU A 89 5.43 0.04 -7.26
C LEU A 89 6.20 0.24 -8.56
N GLN A 90 5.94 -0.62 -9.54
CA GLN A 90 6.59 -0.50 -10.83
C GLN A 90 6.19 0.80 -11.54
N LYS A 91 4.92 1.14 -11.48
CA LYS A 91 4.41 2.29 -12.20
C LYS A 91 4.86 3.61 -11.59
N TYR A 92 4.79 3.73 -10.28
CA TYR A 92 4.99 5.03 -9.63
C TYR A 92 6.32 5.15 -8.88
N PHE A 93 6.97 4.05 -8.61
CA PHE A 93 8.20 4.06 -7.81
C PHE A 93 9.34 3.31 -8.48
N SER A 94 9.20 3.06 -9.78
CA SER A 94 10.22 2.38 -10.59
C SER A 94 10.58 1.01 -10.02
N GLY A 95 9.64 0.34 -9.43
CA GLY A 95 9.83 -0.97 -8.86
C GLY A 95 10.56 -0.99 -7.53
N LYS A 96 10.85 0.19 -6.98
CA LYS A 96 11.60 0.25 -5.73
C LYS A 96 10.69 0.15 -4.54
N ILE A 97 11.10 -0.63 -3.56
CA ILE A 97 10.32 -0.78 -2.34
C ILE A 97 10.90 0.15 -1.28
N ASP A 98 10.09 0.36 -0.23
CA ASP A 98 10.54 1.16 0.88
C ASP A 98 11.48 0.32 1.76
N PRO A 99 12.76 0.71 1.89
CA PRO A 99 13.70 -0.12 2.63
C PRO A 99 13.37 -0.25 4.11
N ASN A 100 12.78 0.77 4.70
CA ASN A 100 12.43 0.70 6.11
C ASN A 100 11.33 -0.32 6.35
N THR A 101 10.35 -0.38 5.44
CA THR A 101 9.28 -1.36 5.54
C THR A 101 9.83 -2.76 5.35
N LYS A 102 10.71 -2.94 4.39
CA LYS A 102 11.32 -4.24 4.16
C LYS A 102 12.08 -4.71 5.38
N HIS A 103 12.86 -3.82 5.96
CA HIS A 103 13.64 -4.14 7.14
C HIS A 103 12.75 -4.52 8.32
N ALA A 104 11.67 -3.79 8.52
CA ALA A 104 10.74 -4.09 9.61
C ALA A 104 10.10 -5.45 9.44
N ILE A 105 9.77 -5.83 8.21
CA ILE A 105 9.20 -7.14 7.94
C ILE A 105 10.22 -8.24 8.18
N GLU A 106 11.45 -8.01 7.79
CA GLU A 106 12.51 -8.98 8.01
C GLU A 106 12.76 -9.18 9.51
N GLU A 107 12.73 -8.11 10.27
CA GLU A 107 12.85 -8.22 11.72
C GLU A 107 11.68 -8.97 12.32
N GLU A 108 10.51 -8.73 11.81
CA GLU A 108 9.31 -9.41 12.24
C GLU A 108 9.45 -10.91 12.03
N SER A 109 9.96 -11.31 10.89
CA SER A 109 10.19 -12.71 10.57
C SER A 109 11.25 -13.35 11.42
N GLU A 110 12.22 -12.59 11.81
CA GLU A 110 13.35 -13.11 12.57
C GLU A 110 13.07 -13.22 14.05
N GLN A 111 11.99 -12.61 14.51
CA GLN A 111 11.67 -12.71 15.92
C GLN A 111 11.04 -14.03 16.21
N PRO A 112 11.67 -14.86 17.03
CA PRO A 112 11.06 -16.14 17.33
C PRO A 112 9.81 -15.94 18.15
N ALA A 113 8.84 -16.77 17.88
CA ALA A 113 7.60 -16.70 18.63
C ALA A 113 7.84 -16.87 20.12
N SER A 114 8.88 -17.57 20.46
CA SER A 114 9.18 -17.82 21.87
C SER A 114 9.48 -16.54 22.63
N ASP A 115 9.81 -15.49 21.91
CA ASP A 115 10.16 -14.27 22.59
C ASP A 115 9.05 -13.76 23.46
N HIS A 116 7.82 -14.01 23.06
CA HIS A 116 6.77 -13.50 23.87
C HIS A 116 6.08 -14.56 24.65
N LEU A 117 6.61 -15.68 24.69
CA LEU A 117 6.03 -16.70 25.50
C LEU A 117 6.56 -16.64 26.90
N ILE A 118 7.51 -15.86 27.11
CA ILE A 118 8.17 -15.84 28.38
C ILE A 118 7.58 -14.90 29.38
#